data_ca0468f27fec8883849142fa8a254b77
#
_entry.id   ca0468f27fec8883849142fa8a254b77
#
_cell.length_a   1.000
_cell.length_b   1.000
_cell.length_c   1.000
_cell.angle_alpha   90.00
_cell.angle_beta   90.00
_cell.angle_gamma   90.00
#
_symmetry.space_group_name_H-M   'P 1'
#
loop_
_entity.id
_entity.type
_entity.pdbx_description
1 polymer ?
#
loop_
_entity_poly.entity_id
_entity_poly.type
_entity_poly.pdbx_seq_one_letter_code
_entity_poly.pdbx_strand_id
1 'polypeptide(L)'
;MHILYVHQNFPAQFGHIARHLVQKNGWRCTFVSETPAGTVEGIEKIQYKLAGGATKSTHFCSRTFENAVWHTDGVYNALKARPDVKPDLIVGHSGFGSTLFLSELYPDTPIVNFFEYYYRAHDPDSDMDFRTDLNWDVPEVKYLRSRCRNAMILLDLQNCDAAYTPTQFQRSRFPD
;
A
#
# COMPACT_ATOMS: atom_id res chain seq x y z
N MET A 1 19.24 -13.14 2.11
CA MET A 1 18.32 -12.16 1.49
C MET A 1 17.40 -11.59 2.57
N HIS A 2 17.19 -10.29 2.56
CA HIS A 2 16.32 -9.58 3.50
C HIS A 2 15.17 -8.93 2.72
N ILE A 3 13.92 -9.30 2.99
CA ILE A 3 12.73 -8.71 2.37
C ILE A 3 12.02 -7.82 3.38
N LEU A 4 11.69 -6.60 2.93
CA LEU A 4 10.86 -5.65 3.66
C LEU A 4 9.45 -5.65 3.07
N TYR A 5 8.46 -6.04 3.87
CA TYR A 5 7.04 -5.97 3.52
C TYR A 5 6.40 -4.71 4.10
N VAL A 6 5.56 -4.05 3.32
CA VAL A 6 4.83 -2.85 3.73
C VAL A 6 3.33 -3.04 3.51
N HIS A 7 2.55 -2.99 4.59
CA HIS A 7 1.10 -3.04 4.55
C HIS A 7 0.52 -2.49 5.86
N GLN A 8 -0.62 -1.78 5.82
CA GLN A 8 -1.27 -1.23 7.02
C GLN A 8 -1.60 -2.31 8.06
N ASN A 9 -2.05 -3.46 7.59
CA ASN A 9 -2.40 -4.60 8.45
C ASN A 9 -1.27 -5.64 8.46
N PHE A 10 -1.07 -6.29 9.60
CA PHE A 10 -0.13 -7.41 9.74
C PHE A 10 -0.88 -8.72 9.98
N PRO A 11 -0.50 -9.82 9.35
CA PRO A 11 0.50 -10.00 8.29
C PRO A 11 -0.06 -9.85 6.87
N ALA A 12 -1.33 -9.42 6.72
CA ALA A 12 -2.06 -9.27 5.46
C ALA A 12 -1.89 -10.48 4.53
N GLN A 13 -1.96 -10.28 3.22
CA GLN A 13 -1.75 -11.34 2.22
C GLN A 13 -0.29 -11.81 2.11
N PHE A 14 0.67 -11.06 2.64
CA PHE A 14 2.09 -11.41 2.57
C PHE A 14 2.54 -12.42 3.61
N GLY A 15 1.73 -12.65 4.65
CA GLY A 15 2.12 -13.47 5.80
C GLY A 15 2.51 -14.90 5.43
N HIS A 16 1.81 -15.55 4.52
CA HIS A 16 2.12 -16.92 4.09
C HIS A 16 3.44 -17.00 3.33
N ILE A 17 3.69 -16.07 2.42
CA ILE A 17 4.94 -16.00 1.65
C ILE A 17 6.10 -15.70 2.58
N ALA A 18 6.00 -14.68 3.42
CA ALA A 18 7.05 -14.29 4.35
C ALA A 18 7.42 -15.45 5.31
N ARG A 19 6.42 -16.12 5.88
CA ARG A 19 6.63 -17.31 6.73
C ARG A 19 7.35 -18.43 5.98
N HIS A 20 6.92 -18.73 4.75
CA HIS A 20 7.56 -19.75 3.93
C HIS A 20 9.03 -19.42 3.66
N LEU A 21 9.34 -18.19 3.28
CA LEU A 21 10.68 -17.74 2.98
C LEU A 21 11.61 -17.80 4.22
N VAL A 22 11.10 -17.45 5.39
CA VAL A 22 11.82 -17.59 6.64
C VAL A 22 12.12 -19.07 6.93
N GLN A 23 11.09 -19.93 6.92
CA GLN A 23 11.21 -21.32 7.35
C GLN A 23 11.97 -22.22 6.36
N LYS A 24 11.81 -21.99 5.06
CA LYS A 24 12.38 -22.85 4.02
C LYS A 24 13.70 -22.33 3.45
N ASN A 25 13.85 -21.02 3.36
CA ASN A 25 15.02 -20.40 2.74
C ASN A 25 15.97 -19.76 3.76
N GLY A 26 15.56 -19.63 5.03
CA GLY A 26 16.34 -18.92 6.04
C GLY A 26 16.48 -17.42 5.76
N TRP A 27 15.55 -16.83 5.00
CA TRP A 27 15.59 -15.42 4.68
C TRP A 27 15.11 -14.56 5.85
N ARG A 28 15.67 -13.37 5.98
CA ARG A 28 15.16 -12.37 6.92
C ARG A 28 13.95 -11.68 6.30
N CYS A 29 12.85 -11.58 7.06
CA CYS A 29 11.66 -10.84 6.69
C CYS A 29 11.34 -9.81 7.78
N THR A 30 11.26 -8.53 7.37
CA THR A 30 10.80 -7.44 8.21
C THR A 30 9.47 -6.95 7.67
N PHE A 31 8.49 -6.72 8.54
CA PHE A 31 7.16 -6.25 8.16
C PHE A 31 6.84 -4.92 8.84
N VAL A 32 6.51 -3.90 8.04
CA VAL A 32 6.09 -2.59 8.54
C VAL A 32 4.58 -2.47 8.45
N SER A 33 3.91 -2.21 9.58
CA SER A 33 2.45 -2.10 9.65
C SER A 33 2.01 -1.03 10.63
N GLU A 34 0.81 -0.49 10.44
CA GLU A 34 0.18 0.43 11.40
C GLU A 34 -0.43 -0.36 12.57
N THR A 35 -1.13 -1.43 12.25
CA THR A 35 -1.91 -2.18 13.23
C THR A 35 -1.03 -3.11 14.06
N PRO A 36 -1.11 -3.04 15.39
CA PRO A 36 -0.41 -3.98 16.28
C PRO A 36 -1.17 -5.30 16.31
N ALA A 37 -1.12 -6.08 15.24
CA ALA A 37 -1.78 -7.39 15.20
C ALA A 37 -0.75 -8.50 15.36
N GLY A 38 -1.01 -9.44 16.24
CA GLY A 38 -0.34 -10.72 16.38
C GLY A 38 1.17 -10.76 16.20
N THR A 39 1.71 -11.96 16.19
CA THR A 39 3.11 -12.27 15.86
C THR A 39 3.14 -13.42 14.88
N VAL A 40 4.10 -13.42 13.97
CA VAL A 40 4.44 -14.57 13.12
C VAL A 40 5.89 -14.91 13.40
N GLU A 41 6.14 -16.15 13.77
CA GLU A 41 7.49 -16.60 14.12
C GLU A 41 8.49 -16.35 12.98
N GLY A 42 9.63 -15.78 13.33
CA GLY A 42 10.71 -15.47 12.39
C GLY A 42 10.49 -14.20 11.56
N ILE A 43 9.36 -13.51 11.71
CA ILE A 43 9.13 -12.22 11.05
C ILE A 43 9.29 -11.09 12.06
N GLU A 44 10.24 -10.20 11.79
CA GLU A 44 10.42 -8.96 12.54
C GLU A 44 9.32 -7.97 12.18
N LYS A 45 8.66 -7.38 13.18
CA LYS A 45 7.61 -6.38 12.97
C LYS A 45 8.04 -5.00 13.45
N ILE A 46 7.89 -4.01 12.58
CA ILE A 46 8.04 -2.59 12.88
C ILE A 46 6.68 -1.95 12.78
N GLN A 47 6.24 -1.30 13.86
CA GLN A 47 4.96 -0.59 13.88
C GLN A 47 5.18 0.89 13.63
N TYR A 48 4.46 1.47 12.66
CA TYR A 48 4.39 2.91 12.50
C TYR A 48 3.09 3.47 13.11
N LYS A 49 3.06 4.78 13.31
CA LYS A 49 1.89 5.52 13.77
C LYS A 49 1.65 6.70 12.84
N LEU A 50 0.40 7.01 12.59
CA LEU A 50 0.03 8.20 11.85
C LEU A 50 0.18 9.44 12.74
N ALA A 51 0.85 10.47 12.23
CA ALA A 51 0.95 11.77 12.87
C ALA A 51 -0.20 12.72 12.47
N GLY A 52 -0.96 12.36 11.42
CA GLY A 52 -2.08 13.14 10.91
C GLY A 52 -2.96 12.35 9.94
N GLY A 53 -3.81 13.06 9.23
CA GLY A 53 -4.73 12.50 8.24
C GLY A 53 -5.63 13.57 7.64
N ALA A 54 -6.47 13.18 6.68
CA ALA A 54 -7.47 14.05 6.09
C ALA A 54 -8.46 14.57 7.14
N THR A 55 -8.78 15.85 7.07
CA THR A 55 -9.69 16.55 7.97
C THR A 55 -11.00 16.89 7.28
N LYS A 56 -11.92 17.54 8.02
CA LYS A 56 -13.17 18.07 7.45
C LYS A 56 -12.93 19.15 6.38
N SER A 57 -11.81 19.88 6.47
CA SER A 57 -11.41 20.91 5.51
C SER A 57 -10.72 20.37 4.27
N THR A 58 -10.25 19.12 4.30
CA THR A 58 -9.66 18.47 3.12
C THR A 58 -10.76 18.24 2.08
N HIS A 59 -10.51 18.64 0.84
CA HIS A 59 -11.47 18.43 -0.25
C HIS A 59 -11.84 16.95 -0.39
N PHE A 60 -13.12 16.63 -0.50
CA PHE A 60 -13.61 15.25 -0.43
C PHE A 60 -12.97 14.31 -1.47
N CYS A 61 -12.60 14.80 -2.64
CA CYS A 61 -11.93 14.00 -3.67
C CYS A 61 -10.49 13.62 -3.30
N SER A 62 -9.78 14.48 -2.55
CA SER A 62 -8.37 14.27 -2.22
C SER A 62 -8.13 13.55 -0.89
N ARG A 63 -9.18 13.35 -0.06
CA ARG A 63 -9.03 12.74 1.28
C ARG A 63 -8.36 11.38 1.27
N THR A 64 -8.67 10.53 0.28
CA THR A 64 -8.05 9.21 0.18
C THR A 64 -6.56 9.33 -0.12
N PHE A 65 -6.18 10.24 -1.01
CA PHE A 65 -4.79 10.52 -1.32
C PHE A 65 -4.05 11.13 -0.12
N GLU A 66 -4.64 12.13 0.53
CA GLU A 66 -4.09 12.74 1.75
C GLU A 66 -3.79 11.68 2.81
N ASN A 67 -4.75 10.79 3.11
CA ASN A 67 -4.55 9.69 4.05
C ASN A 67 -3.43 8.74 3.60
N ALA A 68 -3.34 8.43 2.32
CA ALA A 68 -2.27 7.59 1.79
C ALA A 68 -0.89 8.23 1.97
N VAL A 69 -0.76 9.54 1.80
CA VAL A 69 0.48 10.29 2.08
C VAL A 69 0.87 10.19 3.55
N TRP A 70 -0.10 10.30 4.48
CA TRP A 70 0.18 10.13 5.90
C TRP A 70 0.65 8.72 6.27
N HIS A 71 0.11 7.69 5.62
CA HIS A 71 0.60 6.32 5.79
C HIS A 71 2.04 6.19 5.27
N THR A 72 2.33 6.73 4.10
CA THR A 72 3.68 6.71 3.51
C THR A 72 4.70 7.43 4.40
N ASP A 73 4.32 8.60 4.93
CA ASP A 73 5.15 9.35 5.88
C ASP A 73 5.42 8.55 7.17
N GLY A 74 4.38 7.92 7.72
CA GLY A 74 4.53 7.06 8.90
C GLY A 74 5.49 5.89 8.67
N VAL A 75 5.39 5.21 7.53
CA VAL A 75 6.30 4.13 7.12
C VAL A 75 7.73 4.65 6.99
N TYR A 76 7.92 5.77 6.27
CA TYR A 76 9.22 6.40 6.08
C TYR A 76 9.89 6.74 7.42
N ASN A 77 9.18 7.42 8.32
CA ASN A 77 9.72 7.82 9.62
C ASN A 77 10.05 6.63 10.52
N ALA A 78 9.22 5.58 10.52
CA ALA A 78 9.49 4.36 11.27
C ALA A 78 10.77 3.65 10.80
N LEU A 79 10.98 3.58 9.48
CA LEU A 79 12.18 2.96 8.91
C LEU A 79 13.42 3.83 9.01
N LYS A 80 13.29 5.14 8.89
CA LYS A 80 14.38 6.09 9.12
C LYS A 80 14.96 5.98 10.54
N ALA A 81 14.13 5.64 11.52
CA ALA A 81 14.56 5.37 12.90
C ALA A 81 15.26 4.00 13.07
N ARG A 82 15.31 3.16 12.03
CA ARG A 82 15.85 1.81 12.04
C ARG A 82 16.95 1.61 10.98
N PRO A 83 18.12 2.24 11.14
CA PRO A 83 19.21 2.16 10.17
C PRO A 83 19.83 0.75 10.02
N ASP A 84 19.48 -0.16 10.92
CA ASP A 84 19.82 -1.59 10.87
C ASP A 84 18.99 -2.38 9.85
N VAL A 85 17.86 -1.84 9.39
CA VAL A 85 17.02 -2.43 8.35
C VAL A 85 17.60 -2.07 6.98
N LYS A 86 18.20 -3.06 6.32
CA LYS A 86 18.80 -2.93 4.98
C LYS A 86 18.22 -4.03 4.10
N PRO A 87 17.08 -3.76 3.43
CA PRO A 87 16.44 -4.77 2.60
C PRO A 87 17.14 -4.96 1.26
N ASP A 88 17.14 -6.19 0.75
CA ASP A 88 17.53 -6.53 -0.62
C ASP A 88 16.35 -6.40 -1.59
N LEU A 89 15.12 -6.39 -1.06
CA LEU A 89 13.87 -6.27 -1.80
C LEU A 89 12.80 -5.63 -0.91
N ILE A 90 12.04 -4.71 -1.49
CA ILE A 90 10.84 -4.11 -0.86
C ILE A 90 9.61 -4.64 -1.57
N VAL A 91 8.62 -5.08 -0.80
CA VAL A 91 7.32 -5.54 -1.31
C VAL A 91 6.20 -4.77 -0.63
N GLY A 92 5.44 -4.03 -1.40
CA GLY A 92 4.33 -3.20 -0.91
C GLY A 92 2.99 -3.58 -1.50
N HIS A 93 1.94 -2.99 -0.93
CA HIS A 93 0.57 -3.07 -1.45
C HIS A 93 0.06 -1.66 -1.71
N SER A 94 -0.01 -1.29 -2.98
CA SER A 94 -0.52 0.03 -3.37
C SER A 94 -1.94 0.25 -2.85
N GLY A 95 -2.16 1.38 -2.19
CA GLY A 95 -3.42 1.71 -1.52
C GLY A 95 -3.53 1.27 -0.06
N PHE A 96 -2.74 0.28 0.39
CA PHE A 96 -2.73 -0.22 1.78
C PHE A 96 -1.34 -0.24 2.44
N GLY A 97 -0.32 0.16 1.74
CA GLY A 97 1.06 0.15 2.23
C GLY A 97 1.97 0.74 1.17
N SER A 98 1.81 2.04 0.93
CA SER A 98 2.59 2.73 -0.09
C SER A 98 4.08 2.69 0.20
N THR A 99 4.84 2.39 -0.83
CA THR A 99 6.30 2.38 -0.83
C THR A 99 6.90 3.69 -1.36
N LEU A 100 6.06 4.68 -1.67
CA LEU A 100 6.42 5.88 -2.44
C LEU A 100 7.66 6.61 -1.93
N PHE A 101 7.82 6.76 -0.60
CA PHE A 101 8.99 7.46 -0.04
C PHE A 101 10.17 6.55 0.27
N LEU A 102 10.09 5.25 0.00
CA LEU A 102 11.14 4.31 0.37
C LEU A 102 12.35 4.36 -0.57
N SER A 103 12.19 4.82 -1.79
CA SER A 103 13.31 5.13 -2.70
C SER A 103 14.27 6.18 -2.13
N GLU A 104 13.79 7.07 -1.26
CA GLU A 104 14.63 8.07 -0.58
C GLU A 104 15.48 7.46 0.56
N LEU A 105 15.06 6.33 1.13
CA LEU A 105 15.83 5.61 2.15
C LEU A 105 16.69 4.49 1.55
N TYR A 106 16.23 3.89 0.47
CA TYR A 106 16.79 2.69 -0.15
C TYR A 106 16.87 2.85 -1.68
N PRO A 107 17.69 3.80 -2.17
CA PRO A 107 17.71 4.17 -3.59
C PRO A 107 18.12 3.04 -4.54
N ASP A 108 18.89 2.07 -4.04
CA ASP A 108 19.41 0.94 -4.82
C ASP A 108 18.61 -0.36 -4.59
N THR A 109 17.54 -0.31 -3.77
CA THR A 109 16.76 -1.49 -3.44
C THR A 109 15.53 -1.59 -4.32
N PRO A 110 15.35 -2.67 -5.08
CA PRO A 110 14.18 -2.84 -5.94
C PRO A 110 12.87 -2.89 -5.15
N ILE A 111 11.84 -2.27 -5.73
CA ILE A 111 10.49 -2.18 -5.18
C ILE A 111 9.53 -2.97 -6.07
N VAL A 112 8.82 -3.93 -5.46
CA VAL A 112 7.76 -4.70 -6.11
C VAL A 112 6.43 -4.39 -5.43
N ASN A 113 5.47 -3.84 -6.17
CA ASN A 113 4.17 -3.49 -5.62
C ASN A 113 3.06 -4.41 -6.12
N PHE A 114 2.21 -4.83 -5.18
CA PHE A 114 0.95 -5.48 -5.45
C PHE A 114 -0.13 -4.42 -5.69
N PHE A 115 -0.85 -4.56 -6.81
CA PHE A 115 -1.93 -3.68 -7.22
C PHE A 115 -3.23 -4.47 -7.26
N GLU A 116 -4.08 -4.26 -6.27
CA GLU A 116 -5.34 -4.99 -6.18
C GLU A 116 -6.38 -4.45 -7.15
N TYR A 117 -6.49 -3.12 -7.28
CA TYR A 117 -7.53 -2.50 -8.08
C TYR A 117 -7.14 -1.12 -8.61
N TYR A 118 -7.68 -0.78 -9.80
CA TYR A 118 -7.65 0.55 -10.40
C TYR A 118 -9.06 1.05 -10.66
N TYR A 119 -9.42 2.22 -10.11
CA TYR A 119 -10.78 2.74 -10.13
C TYR A 119 -11.12 3.43 -11.44
N ARG A 120 -12.19 3.00 -12.10
CA ARG A 120 -12.74 3.63 -13.32
C ARG A 120 -14.11 4.21 -13.04
N ALA A 121 -14.27 5.54 -13.28
CA ALA A 121 -15.43 6.30 -12.85
C ALA A 121 -16.77 5.83 -13.45
N HIS A 122 -16.76 5.28 -14.65
CA HIS A 122 -17.98 4.88 -15.40
C HIS A 122 -17.99 3.38 -15.73
N ASP A 123 -17.31 2.58 -14.96
CA ASP A 123 -17.29 1.14 -15.17
C ASP A 123 -18.49 0.50 -14.44
N PRO A 124 -19.26 -0.39 -15.09
CA PRO A 124 -20.32 -1.13 -14.42
C PRO A 124 -19.87 -1.88 -13.17
N ASP A 125 -18.63 -2.38 -13.18
CA ASP A 125 -18.05 -3.11 -12.07
C ASP A 125 -17.61 -2.18 -10.92
N SER A 126 -17.45 -0.88 -11.17
CA SER A 126 -17.13 0.10 -10.13
C SER A 126 -18.26 0.31 -9.12
N ASP A 127 -19.49 -0.07 -9.47
CA ASP A 127 -20.65 0.02 -8.57
C ASP A 127 -20.55 -0.92 -7.35
N MET A 128 -19.78 -1.99 -7.41
CA MET A 128 -19.58 -2.87 -6.27
C MET A 128 -18.80 -2.20 -5.13
N ASP A 129 -17.83 -1.35 -5.46
CA ASP A 129 -16.97 -0.69 -4.49
C ASP A 129 -17.66 0.51 -3.79
N PHE A 130 -18.75 1.02 -4.38
CA PHE A 130 -19.48 2.17 -3.85
C PHE A 130 -20.62 1.84 -2.91
N ARG A 131 -21.00 0.58 -2.79
CA ARG A 131 -22.12 0.14 -1.92
C ARG A 131 -21.81 0.27 -0.43
N THR A 132 -20.55 0.46 -0.07
CA THR A 132 -20.12 0.57 1.33
C THR A 132 -20.13 2.00 1.88
N ASP A 133 -20.16 3.02 1.03
CA ASP A 133 -20.19 4.42 1.44
C ASP A 133 -21.64 4.94 1.46
N LEU A 134 -22.34 4.73 2.55
CA LEU A 134 -23.78 4.98 2.77
C LEU A 134 -24.25 6.45 2.66
N ASN A 135 -23.38 7.42 2.35
CA ASN A 135 -23.70 8.85 2.35
C ASN A 135 -23.60 9.53 0.97
N TRP A 136 -23.80 8.80 -0.13
CA TRP A 136 -23.53 9.32 -1.46
C TRP A 136 -24.80 9.41 -2.31
N ASP A 137 -25.62 10.42 -2.04
CA ASP A 137 -26.86 10.65 -2.79
C ASP A 137 -26.66 11.32 -4.16
N VAL A 138 -25.43 11.73 -4.51
CA VAL A 138 -25.14 12.44 -5.76
C VAL A 138 -24.16 11.67 -6.63
N PRO A 139 -24.61 11.07 -7.75
CA PRO A 139 -23.77 10.27 -8.65
C PRO A 139 -22.51 11.00 -9.16
N GLU A 140 -22.60 12.30 -9.44
CA GLU A 140 -21.47 13.10 -9.95
C GLU A 140 -20.31 13.16 -8.96
N VAL A 141 -20.59 13.33 -7.68
CA VAL A 141 -19.58 13.38 -6.62
C VAL A 141 -18.79 12.08 -6.55
N LYS A 142 -19.46 10.96 -6.75
CA LYS A 142 -18.91 9.62 -6.85
C LYS A 142 -17.84 9.52 -7.96
N TYR A 143 -18.19 10.00 -9.16
CA TYR A 143 -17.30 9.95 -10.32
C TYR A 143 -16.06 10.85 -10.14
N LEU A 144 -16.25 12.05 -9.59
CA LEU A 144 -15.14 12.96 -9.30
C LEU A 144 -14.13 12.34 -8.33
N ARG A 145 -14.62 11.73 -7.24
CA ARG A 145 -13.77 11.07 -6.26
C ARG A 145 -13.00 9.89 -6.86
N SER A 146 -13.67 9.05 -7.67
CA SER A 146 -13.03 7.89 -8.29
C SER A 146 -11.81 8.27 -9.12
N ARG A 147 -11.84 9.41 -9.82
CA ARG A 147 -10.69 9.90 -10.58
C ARG A 147 -9.49 10.22 -9.67
N CYS A 148 -9.75 10.76 -8.49
CA CYS A 148 -8.68 11.12 -7.54
C CYS A 148 -8.19 9.93 -6.71
N ARG A 149 -8.98 8.86 -6.55
CA ARG A 149 -8.58 7.67 -5.78
C ARG A 149 -7.35 6.97 -6.36
N ASN A 150 -7.13 7.08 -7.66
CA ASN A 150 -5.98 6.48 -8.33
C ASN A 150 -4.67 7.27 -8.15
N ALA A 151 -4.69 8.43 -7.51
CA ALA A 151 -3.50 9.29 -7.43
C ALA A 151 -2.29 8.55 -6.81
N MET A 152 -2.48 7.92 -5.64
CA MET A 152 -1.40 7.14 -5.02
C MET A 152 -1.03 5.90 -5.84
N ILE A 153 -2.02 5.23 -6.41
CA ILE A 153 -1.82 4.04 -7.26
C ILE A 153 -0.92 4.36 -8.46
N LEU A 154 -1.15 5.50 -9.12
CA LEU A 154 -0.34 5.95 -10.25
C LEU A 154 1.08 6.32 -9.82
N LEU A 155 1.24 6.98 -8.67
CA LEU A 155 2.55 7.31 -8.13
C LEU A 155 3.32 6.04 -7.73
N ASP A 156 2.68 5.08 -7.08
CA ASP A 156 3.28 3.80 -6.72
C ASP A 156 3.67 2.99 -7.97
N LEU A 157 2.84 3.05 -9.04
CA LEU A 157 3.12 2.38 -10.30
C LEU A 157 4.33 2.98 -11.01
N GLN A 158 4.48 4.30 -10.95
CA GLN A 158 5.64 5.00 -11.50
C GLN A 158 6.93 4.75 -10.70
N ASN A 159 6.80 4.53 -9.39
CA ASN A 159 7.94 4.44 -8.46
C ASN A 159 8.38 3.00 -8.18
N CYS A 160 7.75 1.97 -8.75
CA CYS A 160 8.16 0.58 -8.54
C CYS A 160 8.92 0.01 -9.74
N ASP A 161 9.82 -0.93 -9.48
CA ASP A 161 10.57 -1.65 -10.51
C ASP A 161 9.76 -2.77 -11.14
N ALA A 162 8.82 -3.35 -10.37
CA ALA A 162 7.90 -4.36 -10.86
C ALA A 162 6.53 -4.26 -10.19
N ALA A 163 5.50 -4.61 -10.96
CA ALA A 163 4.11 -4.58 -10.52
C ALA A 163 3.42 -5.92 -10.81
N TYR A 164 2.53 -6.33 -9.92
CA TYR A 164 1.68 -7.49 -10.17
C TYR A 164 0.27 -7.29 -9.63
N THR A 165 -0.68 -7.99 -10.23
CA THR A 165 -2.11 -7.97 -9.86
C THR A 165 -2.61 -9.40 -9.68
N PRO A 166 -3.70 -9.63 -8.93
CA PRO A 166 -4.17 -10.98 -8.65
C PRO A 166 -4.76 -11.69 -9.87
N THR A 167 -5.36 -10.95 -10.81
CA THR A 167 -6.04 -11.53 -11.98
C THR A 167 -5.86 -10.70 -13.24
N GLN A 168 -6.11 -11.32 -14.40
CA GLN A 168 -6.12 -10.64 -15.70
C GLN A 168 -7.22 -9.57 -15.77
N PHE A 169 -8.34 -9.78 -15.10
CA PHE A 169 -9.40 -8.78 -15.01
C PHE A 169 -8.89 -7.51 -14.32
N GLN A 170 -8.28 -7.63 -13.13
CA GLN A 170 -7.73 -6.46 -12.43
C GLN A 170 -6.65 -5.78 -13.26
N ARG A 171 -5.77 -6.57 -13.91
CA ARG A 171 -4.76 -6.00 -14.80
C ARG A 171 -5.39 -5.16 -15.92
N SER A 172 -6.47 -5.62 -16.55
CA SER A 172 -7.14 -4.91 -17.63
C SER A 172 -7.77 -3.56 -17.22
N ARG A 173 -7.87 -3.30 -15.90
CA ARG A 173 -8.39 -2.02 -15.40
C ARG A 173 -7.34 -0.92 -15.36
N PHE A 174 -6.05 -1.28 -15.30
CA PHE A 174 -4.94 -0.33 -15.30
C PHE A 174 -4.76 0.33 -16.68
N PRO A 175 -4.15 1.54 -16.72
CA PRO A 175 -3.74 2.12 -17.99
C PRO A 175 -2.65 1.26 -18.65
N ASP A 176 -2.57 1.33 -19.99
CA ASP A 176 -1.57 0.65 -20.80
C ASP A 176 -0.16 1.18 -20.52
#